data_d6c082dc6ad29e02d51200d851eea369
#
_entry.id   d6c082dc6ad29e02d51200d851eea369
#
_cell.length_a   1.000
_cell.length_b   1.000
_cell.length_c   1.000
_cell.angle_alpha   90.00
_cell.angle_beta   90.00
_cell.angle_gamma   90.00
#
_symmetry.space_group_name_H-M   'P 1'
#
loop_
_entity.id
_entity.type
_entity.pdbx_description
1 polymer ?
#
loop_
_entity_poly.entity_id
_entity_poly.type
_entity_poly.pdbx_seq_one_letter_code
_entity_poly.pdbx_strand_id
1 'polypeptide(L)'
;HVPATFWSFANTWRDVFKNGVADHKIKELCRIYVSRSVLCEFCGNQRSIKAAKSGLKEDDYSDLINFESLSRYDERQKAALSYAEAITWDLPCDDAFWARLHKHFSEPELVEIGYFVAITMGQQRWLRTLNIEHHQILAGQDGSMAPGFETEEALKRSKQAADYWAKKDTKINVKPTTQPAE
;
A
#
# COMPACT_ATOMS: atom_id res chain seq x y z
N HIS A 1 -4.06 11.49 17.89
CA HIS A 1 -4.28 12.93 17.99
C HIS A 1 -5.51 13.41 17.20
N VAL A 2 -5.82 12.82 16.03
CA VAL A 2 -7.04 13.14 15.24
C VAL A 2 -7.77 11.84 14.89
N PRO A 3 -8.65 11.32 15.76
CA PRO A 3 -9.30 10.03 15.56
C PRO A 3 -10.08 9.93 14.24
N ALA A 4 -10.72 11.02 13.79
CA ALA A 4 -11.46 11.04 12.54
C ALA A 4 -10.58 10.71 11.31
N THR A 5 -9.36 11.19 11.28
CA THR A 5 -8.39 10.88 10.20
C THR A 5 -8.03 9.40 10.19
N PHE A 6 -7.81 8.81 11.36
CA PHE A 6 -7.56 7.38 11.49
C PHE A 6 -8.75 6.56 10.98
N TRP A 7 -9.97 6.91 11.38
CA TRP A 7 -11.16 6.19 10.95
C TRP A 7 -11.45 6.31 9.47
N SER A 8 -11.20 7.47 8.86
CA SER A 8 -11.31 7.66 7.40
C SER A 8 -10.37 6.71 6.67
N PHE A 9 -9.13 6.62 7.11
CA PHE A 9 -8.16 5.67 6.59
C PHE A 9 -8.59 4.21 6.78
N ALA A 10 -8.91 3.82 8.02
CA ALA A 10 -9.30 2.45 8.36
C ALA A 10 -10.54 1.99 7.59
N ASN A 11 -11.53 2.88 7.42
CA ASN A 11 -12.73 2.59 6.64
C ASN A 11 -12.42 2.40 5.16
N THR A 12 -11.57 3.24 4.56
CA THR A 12 -11.14 3.08 3.16
C THR A 12 -10.46 1.72 2.95
N TRP A 13 -9.59 1.31 3.85
CA TRP A 13 -8.93 -0.01 3.76
C TRP A 13 -9.91 -1.16 3.93
N ARG A 14 -10.88 -1.04 4.83
CA ARG A 14 -11.91 -2.05 5.02
C ARG A 14 -12.84 -2.15 3.80
N ASP A 15 -13.38 -1.02 3.35
CA ASP A 15 -14.50 -1.00 2.43
C ASP A 15 -14.03 -1.06 0.97
N VAL A 16 -12.93 -0.40 0.63
CA VAL A 16 -12.41 -0.35 -0.73
C VAL A 16 -11.35 -1.42 -0.97
N PHE A 17 -10.31 -1.48 -0.14
CA PHE A 17 -9.22 -2.42 -0.38
C PHE A 17 -9.63 -3.86 -0.11
N LYS A 18 -10.20 -4.13 1.07
CA LYS A 18 -10.50 -5.50 1.51
C LYS A 18 -11.80 -6.05 0.96
N ASN A 19 -12.86 -5.25 0.92
CA ASN A 19 -14.23 -5.70 0.64
C ASN A 19 -14.85 -5.13 -0.64
N GLY A 20 -14.13 -4.32 -1.41
CA GLY A 20 -14.64 -3.70 -2.62
C GLY A 20 -14.93 -4.68 -3.77
N VAL A 21 -15.38 -4.15 -4.90
CA VAL A 21 -15.85 -4.92 -6.07
C VAL A 21 -14.72 -5.41 -6.97
N ALA A 22 -13.62 -4.67 -7.06
CA ALA A 22 -12.48 -5.07 -7.88
C ALA A 22 -11.67 -6.20 -7.21
N ASP A 23 -11.07 -7.05 -8.05
CA ASP A 23 -10.23 -8.14 -7.56
C ASP A 23 -9.13 -7.63 -6.61
N HIS A 24 -9.07 -8.25 -5.45
CA HIS A 24 -8.14 -7.85 -4.40
C HIS A 24 -6.67 -8.01 -4.80
N LYS A 25 -6.34 -9.02 -5.64
CA LYS A 25 -4.97 -9.19 -6.17
C LYS A 25 -4.57 -8.02 -7.06
N ILE A 26 -5.49 -7.55 -7.88
CA ILE A 26 -5.28 -6.37 -8.73
C ILE A 26 -4.97 -5.15 -7.85
N LYS A 27 -5.77 -4.89 -6.83
CA LYS A 27 -5.55 -3.77 -5.90
C LYS A 27 -4.22 -3.88 -5.16
N GLU A 28 -3.84 -5.10 -4.75
CA GLU A 28 -2.55 -5.32 -4.08
C GLU A 28 -1.37 -5.06 -5.02
N LEU A 29 -1.43 -5.52 -6.27
CA LEU A 29 -0.39 -5.22 -7.26
C LEU A 29 -0.27 -3.71 -7.52
N CYS A 30 -1.40 -3.01 -7.71
CA CYS A 30 -1.41 -1.56 -7.87
C CYS A 30 -0.82 -0.85 -6.63
N ARG A 31 -1.17 -1.29 -5.42
CA ARG A 31 -0.63 -0.74 -4.17
C ARG A 31 0.89 -0.87 -4.07
N ILE A 32 1.42 -2.03 -4.43
CA ILE A 32 2.88 -2.26 -4.40
C ILE A 32 3.56 -1.50 -5.53
N TYR A 33 2.95 -1.41 -6.72
CA TYR A 33 3.45 -0.56 -7.81
C TYR A 33 3.62 0.89 -7.33
N VAL A 34 2.59 1.47 -6.73
CA VAL A 34 2.67 2.82 -6.16
C VAL A 34 3.80 2.92 -5.13
N SER A 35 3.90 1.94 -4.23
CA SER A 35 4.95 1.93 -3.19
C SER A 35 6.36 1.99 -3.76
N ARG A 36 6.61 1.21 -4.81
CA ARG A 36 7.90 1.19 -5.51
C ARG A 36 8.15 2.50 -6.23
N SER A 37 7.13 3.04 -6.90
CA SER A 37 7.21 4.29 -7.65
C SER A 37 7.49 5.51 -6.77
N VAL A 38 6.84 5.60 -5.60
CA VAL A 38 7.02 6.73 -4.67
C VAL A 38 8.09 6.47 -3.60
N LEU A 39 8.80 5.35 -3.67
CA LEU A 39 9.87 4.95 -2.75
C LEU A 39 9.42 4.91 -1.27
N CYS A 40 8.21 4.42 -1.02
CA CYS A 40 7.72 4.14 0.33
C CYS A 40 8.14 2.73 0.76
N GLU A 41 9.30 2.58 1.36
CA GLU A 41 9.83 1.28 1.79
C GLU A 41 8.90 0.56 2.76
N PHE A 42 8.36 1.28 3.75
CA PHE A 42 7.38 0.72 4.67
C PHE A 42 6.20 0.09 3.93
N CYS A 43 5.62 0.82 2.97
CA CYS A 43 4.45 0.35 2.23
C CYS A 43 4.79 -0.78 1.26
N GLY A 44 5.97 -0.71 0.63
CA GLY A 44 6.47 -1.68 -0.34
C GLY A 44 6.84 -3.04 0.27
N ASN A 45 7.04 -3.09 1.57
CA ASN A 45 7.42 -4.30 2.31
C ASN A 45 6.23 -4.95 3.05
N GLN A 46 5.07 -4.32 3.07
CA GLN A 46 3.86 -4.93 3.58
C GLN A 46 3.22 -5.84 2.52
N ARG A 47 2.60 -6.93 2.96
CA ARG A 47 1.89 -7.89 2.10
C ARG A 47 0.46 -8.09 2.59
N SER A 48 -0.47 -8.21 1.63
CA SER A 48 -1.85 -8.56 1.94
C SER A 48 -2.02 -10.05 2.12
N ILE A 49 -2.52 -10.48 3.28
CA ILE A 49 -2.88 -11.88 3.55
C ILE A 49 -3.91 -12.38 2.54
N LYS A 50 -4.92 -11.56 2.24
CA LYS A 50 -5.98 -11.95 1.31
C LYS A 50 -5.42 -12.19 -0.08
N ALA A 51 -4.48 -11.35 -0.53
CA ALA A 51 -3.80 -11.52 -1.81
C ALA A 51 -2.91 -12.79 -1.82
N ALA A 52 -2.15 -13.04 -0.76
CA ALA A 52 -1.35 -14.24 -0.62
C ALA A 52 -2.21 -15.51 -0.63
N LYS A 53 -3.32 -15.52 0.11
CA LYS A 53 -4.30 -16.63 0.07
C LYS A 53 -4.93 -16.84 -1.31
N SER A 54 -5.01 -15.77 -2.12
CA SER A 54 -5.50 -15.82 -3.50
C SER A 54 -4.40 -16.17 -4.51
N GLY A 55 -3.19 -16.49 -4.05
CA GLY A 55 -2.11 -17.04 -4.86
C GLY A 55 -1.01 -16.06 -5.28
N LEU A 56 -1.03 -14.78 -4.83
CA LEU A 56 0.12 -13.90 -5.04
C LEU A 56 1.31 -14.33 -4.18
N LYS A 57 2.49 -14.36 -4.80
CA LYS A 57 3.76 -14.77 -4.19
C LYS A 57 4.75 -13.60 -4.23
N GLU A 58 5.86 -13.71 -3.51
CA GLU A 58 6.90 -12.68 -3.53
C GLU A 58 7.45 -12.41 -4.93
N ASP A 59 7.56 -13.43 -5.77
CA ASP A 59 8.01 -13.28 -7.16
C ASP A 59 7.07 -12.38 -7.98
N ASP A 60 5.78 -12.34 -7.64
CA ASP A 60 4.81 -11.46 -8.33
C ASP A 60 5.03 -9.99 -8.00
N TYR A 61 5.79 -9.66 -6.97
CA TYR A 61 6.15 -8.29 -6.61
C TYR A 61 7.54 -7.89 -7.11
N SER A 62 8.31 -8.87 -7.63
CA SER A 62 9.64 -8.61 -8.17
C SER A 62 9.53 -7.84 -9.46
N ASP A 63 10.34 -6.79 -9.59
CA ASP A 63 10.47 -5.99 -10.81
C ASP A 63 9.13 -5.44 -11.36
N LEU A 64 8.18 -5.18 -10.45
CA LEU A 64 6.82 -4.75 -10.78
C LEU A 64 6.77 -3.44 -11.59
N ILE A 65 7.79 -2.60 -11.48
CA ILE A 65 7.90 -1.36 -12.25
C ILE A 65 7.99 -1.65 -13.76
N ASN A 66 8.55 -2.77 -14.15
CA ASN A 66 8.72 -3.18 -15.54
C ASN A 66 7.59 -4.11 -16.04
N PHE A 67 6.41 -4.02 -15.42
CA PHE A 67 5.28 -4.94 -15.60
C PHE A 67 4.90 -5.21 -17.07
N GLU A 68 4.97 -4.22 -17.94
CA GLU A 68 4.59 -4.37 -19.36
C GLU A 68 5.43 -5.42 -20.09
N SER A 69 6.74 -5.49 -19.78
CA SER A 69 7.66 -6.44 -20.41
C SER A 69 7.64 -7.84 -19.81
N LEU A 70 6.98 -8.02 -18.66
CA LEU A 70 7.01 -9.28 -17.92
C LEU A 70 5.84 -10.19 -18.32
N SER A 71 6.17 -11.43 -18.68
CA SER A 71 5.18 -12.47 -19.06
C SER A 71 4.39 -13.05 -17.89
N ARG A 72 4.82 -12.78 -16.63
CA ARG A 72 4.12 -13.23 -15.43
C ARG A 72 2.77 -12.54 -15.19
N TYR A 73 2.58 -11.35 -15.76
CA TYR A 73 1.33 -10.61 -15.66
C TYR A 73 0.47 -10.84 -16.89
N ASP A 74 -0.79 -11.18 -16.67
CA ASP A 74 -1.79 -11.22 -17.73
C ASP A 74 -2.21 -9.79 -18.17
N GLU A 75 -2.95 -9.69 -19.28
CA GLU A 75 -3.34 -8.41 -19.85
C GLU A 75 -4.27 -7.60 -18.93
N ARG A 76 -5.08 -8.28 -18.10
CA ARG A 76 -5.91 -7.62 -17.09
C ARG A 76 -5.07 -6.98 -16.00
N GLN A 77 -4.05 -7.69 -15.51
CA GLN A 77 -3.10 -7.17 -14.51
C GLN A 77 -2.29 -6.02 -15.08
N LYS A 78 -1.78 -6.13 -16.32
CA LYS A 78 -1.05 -5.06 -16.99
C LYS A 78 -1.92 -3.82 -17.20
N ALA A 79 -3.17 -3.97 -17.60
CA ALA A 79 -4.09 -2.85 -17.74
C ALA A 79 -4.32 -2.12 -16.40
N ALA A 80 -4.50 -2.85 -15.29
CA ALA A 80 -4.62 -2.23 -13.96
C ALA A 80 -3.33 -1.52 -13.53
N LEU A 81 -2.18 -2.12 -13.79
CA LEU A 81 -0.87 -1.54 -13.47
C LEU A 81 -0.61 -0.29 -14.31
N SER A 82 -1.00 -0.26 -15.60
CA SER A 82 -0.91 0.95 -16.41
C SER A 82 -1.82 2.06 -15.88
N TYR A 83 -2.98 1.72 -15.32
CA TYR A 83 -3.85 2.71 -14.67
C TYR A 83 -3.21 3.25 -13.38
N ALA A 84 -2.61 2.37 -12.57
CA ALA A 84 -1.86 2.80 -11.39
C ALA A 84 -0.66 3.68 -11.76
N GLU A 85 0.02 3.36 -12.86
CA GLU A 85 1.13 4.15 -13.40
C GLU A 85 0.68 5.53 -13.83
N ALA A 86 -0.40 5.61 -14.62
CA ALA A 86 -0.94 6.87 -15.11
C ALA A 86 -1.32 7.82 -13.96
N ILE A 87 -2.00 7.32 -12.93
CA ILE A 87 -2.36 8.11 -11.74
C ILE A 87 -1.11 8.52 -10.94
N THR A 88 -0.12 7.63 -10.82
CA THR A 88 1.06 7.88 -10.00
C THR A 88 1.97 8.95 -10.59
N TRP A 89 2.06 8.99 -11.93
CA TRP A 89 2.98 9.83 -12.68
C TRP A 89 2.32 10.94 -13.50
N ASP A 90 0.98 11.09 -13.33
CA ASP A 90 0.20 12.10 -14.09
C ASP A 90 0.38 11.96 -15.60
N LEU A 91 0.25 10.71 -16.09
CA LEU A 91 0.40 10.43 -17.51
C LEU A 91 -0.90 10.72 -18.28
N PRO A 92 -0.81 11.15 -19.54
CA PRO A 92 -1.99 11.36 -20.38
C PRO A 92 -2.73 10.05 -20.63
N CYS A 93 -4.06 10.11 -20.56
CA CYS A 93 -4.97 8.98 -20.77
C CYS A 93 -5.84 9.27 -22.00
N ASP A 94 -5.47 8.70 -23.12
CA ASP A 94 -6.21 8.84 -24.38
C ASP A 94 -7.31 7.77 -24.54
N ASP A 95 -8.03 7.82 -25.66
CA ASP A 95 -9.11 6.87 -25.96
C ASP A 95 -8.59 5.42 -26.03
N ALA A 96 -7.39 5.19 -26.52
CA ALA A 96 -6.80 3.86 -26.59
C ALA A 96 -6.48 3.30 -25.19
N PHE A 97 -5.99 4.15 -24.28
CA PHE A 97 -5.79 3.81 -22.90
C PHE A 97 -7.09 3.38 -22.21
N TRP A 98 -8.15 4.19 -22.35
CA TRP A 98 -9.46 3.86 -21.78
C TRP A 98 -10.09 2.62 -22.43
N ALA A 99 -9.97 2.44 -23.73
CA ALA A 99 -10.42 1.24 -24.42
C ALA A 99 -9.73 -0.03 -23.90
N ARG A 100 -8.42 0.04 -23.58
CA ARG A 100 -7.68 -1.06 -22.93
C ARG A 100 -8.27 -1.39 -21.57
N LEU A 101 -8.53 -0.39 -20.74
CA LEU A 101 -9.10 -0.60 -19.41
C LEU A 101 -10.51 -1.20 -19.47
N HIS A 102 -11.39 -0.65 -20.29
CA HIS A 102 -12.77 -1.13 -20.44
C HIS A 102 -12.87 -2.54 -21.04
N LYS A 103 -11.86 -3.00 -21.75
CA LYS A 103 -11.77 -4.39 -22.22
C LYS A 103 -11.67 -5.38 -21.05
N HIS A 104 -11.12 -4.97 -19.92
CA HIS A 104 -10.78 -5.85 -18.80
C HIS A 104 -11.55 -5.58 -17.52
N PHE A 105 -12.13 -4.39 -17.38
CA PHE A 105 -12.78 -3.93 -16.17
C PHE A 105 -14.13 -3.29 -16.44
N SER A 106 -15.09 -3.51 -15.56
CA SER A 106 -16.33 -2.76 -15.51
C SER A 106 -16.13 -1.35 -14.93
N GLU A 107 -17.06 -0.44 -15.19
CA GLU A 107 -17.05 0.91 -14.62
C GLU A 107 -16.90 0.93 -13.10
N PRO A 108 -17.66 0.14 -12.31
CA PRO A 108 -17.47 0.09 -10.85
C PRO A 108 -16.05 -0.33 -10.43
N GLU A 109 -15.45 -1.29 -11.14
CA GLU A 109 -14.07 -1.71 -10.85
C GLU A 109 -13.07 -0.60 -11.17
N LEU A 110 -13.24 0.11 -12.29
CA LEU A 110 -12.36 1.22 -12.67
C LEU A 110 -12.45 2.38 -11.67
N VAL A 111 -13.66 2.74 -11.25
CA VAL A 111 -13.86 3.76 -10.21
C VAL A 111 -13.18 3.35 -8.91
N GLU A 112 -13.33 2.10 -8.49
CA GLU A 112 -12.73 1.61 -7.24
C GLU A 112 -11.20 1.55 -7.33
N ILE A 113 -10.65 1.01 -8.44
CA ILE A 113 -9.19 0.93 -8.64
C ILE A 113 -8.59 2.33 -8.67
N GLY A 114 -9.18 3.25 -9.46
CA GLY A 114 -8.70 4.62 -9.56
C GLY A 114 -8.72 5.36 -8.23
N TYR A 115 -9.83 5.29 -7.50
CA TYR A 115 -9.95 5.86 -6.16
C TYR A 115 -8.92 5.28 -5.19
N PHE A 116 -8.79 3.95 -5.18
CA PHE A 116 -7.84 3.27 -4.28
C PHE A 116 -6.40 3.65 -4.58
N VAL A 117 -6.01 3.70 -5.85
CA VAL A 117 -4.66 4.12 -6.27
C VAL A 117 -4.39 5.57 -5.84
N ALA A 118 -5.34 6.48 -6.08
CA ALA A 118 -5.17 7.90 -5.74
C ALA A 118 -4.99 8.11 -4.21
N ILE A 119 -5.83 7.48 -3.40
CA ILE A 119 -5.71 7.53 -1.93
C ILE A 119 -4.40 6.89 -1.45
N THR A 120 -4.07 5.74 -1.99
CA THR A 120 -2.84 5.00 -1.64
C THR A 120 -1.60 5.80 -1.99
N MET A 121 -1.56 6.43 -3.16
CA MET A 121 -0.45 7.28 -3.59
C MET A 121 -0.23 8.47 -2.63
N GLY A 122 -1.29 9.20 -2.31
CA GLY A 122 -1.22 10.34 -1.39
C GLY A 122 -0.75 9.91 0.00
N GLN A 123 -1.32 8.84 0.53
CA GLN A 123 -0.95 8.28 1.82
C GLN A 123 0.51 7.82 1.87
N GLN A 124 0.98 7.11 0.86
CA GLN A 124 2.34 6.58 0.84
C GLN A 124 3.38 7.71 0.73
N ARG A 125 3.08 8.76 -0.03
CA ARG A 125 3.92 9.97 -0.06
C ARG A 125 3.96 10.65 1.30
N TRP A 126 2.83 10.74 1.99
CA TRP A 126 2.78 11.29 3.35
C TRP A 126 3.58 10.44 4.34
N LEU A 127 3.39 9.11 4.37
CA LEU A 127 4.18 8.21 5.23
C LEU A 127 5.68 8.37 5.00
N ARG A 128 6.10 8.57 3.75
CA ARG A 128 7.49 8.84 3.41
C ARG A 128 7.98 10.16 4.03
N THR A 129 7.16 11.22 4.06
CA THR A 129 7.56 12.50 4.71
C THR A 129 7.71 12.37 6.22
N LEU A 130 7.03 11.41 6.84
CA LEU A 130 7.16 11.10 8.26
C LEU A 130 8.40 10.26 8.58
N ASN A 131 9.12 9.83 7.56
CA ASN A 131 10.31 8.99 7.70
C ASN A 131 10.04 7.70 8.51
N ILE A 132 8.86 7.11 8.27
CA ILE A 132 8.46 5.87 8.94
C ILE A 132 9.21 4.71 8.31
N GLU A 133 9.97 4.00 9.13
CA GLU A 133 10.77 2.86 8.73
C GLU A 133 10.07 1.54 9.09
N HIS A 134 10.36 0.50 8.33
CA HIS A 134 9.86 -0.84 8.61
C HIS A 134 10.85 -1.56 9.53
N HIS A 135 10.55 -1.59 10.83
CA HIS A 135 11.48 -2.10 11.86
C HIS A 135 11.95 -3.53 11.63
N GLN A 136 11.11 -4.38 11.07
CA GLN A 136 11.45 -5.77 10.79
C GLN A 136 12.55 -5.86 9.74
N ILE A 137 12.52 -5.00 8.73
CA ILE A 137 13.57 -4.93 7.69
C ILE A 137 14.85 -4.36 8.25
N LEU A 138 14.79 -3.31 9.06
CA LEU A 138 15.96 -2.76 9.74
C LEU A 138 16.62 -3.76 10.69
N ALA A 139 15.83 -4.70 11.22
CA ALA A 139 16.36 -5.80 12.02
C ALA A 139 16.88 -6.98 11.17
N GLY A 140 16.97 -6.84 9.84
CA GLY A 140 17.42 -7.90 8.94
C GLY A 140 16.40 -9.03 8.77
N GLN A 141 15.11 -8.75 8.96
CA GLN A 141 14.03 -9.70 8.86
C GLN A 141 13.19 -9.45 7.61
N ASP A 142 12.51 -10.48 7.12
CA ASP A 142 11.55 -10.33 6.03
C ASP A 142 10.45 -9.35 6.41
N GLY A 143 9.99 -8.58 5.44
CA GLY A 143 8.92 -7.62 5.62
C GLY A 143 7.69 -8.25 6.25
N SER A 144 7.04 -7.52 7.15
CA SER A 144 5.90 -8.03 7.89
C SER A 144 4.82 -8.51 6.96
N MET A 145 4.41 -9.72 7.20
CA MET A 145 3.16 -10.21 6.68
C MET A 145 2.02 -9.57 7.47
N ALA A 146 0.91 -9.31 6.82
CA ALA A 146 -0.26 -8.76 7.47
C ALA A 146 -0.75 -9.71 8.59
N PRO A 147 -1.46 -9.22 9.63
CA PRO A 147 -1.89 -10.01 10.79
C PRO A 147 -2.55 -11.34 10.41
N GLY A 148 -2.16 -12.43 11.06
CA GLY A 148 -2.67 -13.79 10.85
C GLY A 148 -1.74 -14.75 10.12
N PHE A 149 -0.57 -14.29 9.64
CA PHE A 149 0.55 -15.16 9.24
C PHE A 149 1.72 -15.08 10.22
N GLU A 150 1.49 -14.46 11.34
CA GLU A 150 2.47 -14.32 12.39
C GLU A 150 2.78 -15.70 12.98
N THR A 151 4.00 -16.13 12.80
CA THR A 151 4.57 -17.22 13.59
C THR A 151 4.75 -16.72 15.03
N GLU A 152 4.84 -17.64 16.01
CA GLU A 152 5.18 -17.24 17.39
C GLU A 152 6.44 -16.37 17.47
N GLU A 153 7.34 -16.57 16.53
CA GLU A 153 8.57 -15.81 16.41
C GLU A 153 8.33 -14.40 15.88
N ALA A 154 7.42 -14.21 14.91
CA ALA A 154 6.98 -12.89 14.43
C ALA A 154 6.23 -12.12 15.52
N LEU A 155 5.42 -12.78 16.34
CA LEU A 155 4.76 -12.17 17.51
C LEU A 155 5.76 -11.73 18.59
N LYS A 156 6.82 -12.51 18.84
CA LYS A 156 7.90 -12.10 19.75
C LYS A 156 8.64 -10.88 19.21
N ARG A 157 8.86 -10.80 17.89
CA ARG A 157 9.50 -9.66 17.20
C ARG A 157 8.63 -8.41 17.26
N SER A 158 7.30 -8.55 17.08
CA SER A 158 6.33 -7.46 17.22
C SER A 158 6.35 -6.84 18.63
N LYS A 159 6.54 -7.65 19.69
CA LYS A 159 6.75 -7.16 21.05
C LYS A 159 8.06 -6.39 21.21
N GLN A 160 9.13 -6.82 20.54
CA GLN A 160 10.40 -6.09 20.54
C GLN A 160 10.29 -4.74 19.81
N ALA A 161 9.48 -4.66 18.74
CA ALA A 161 9.19 -3.38 18.07
C ALA A 161 8.38 -2.43 18.98
N ALA A 162 7.43 -2.93 19.75
CA ALA A 162 6.69 -2.14 20.74
C ALA A 162 7.63 -1.58 21.83
N ASP A 163 8.60 -2.38 22.30
CA ASP A 163 9.63 -1.94 23.24
C ASP A 163 10.57 -0.90 22.63
N TYR A 164 10.87 -1.00 21.34
CA TYR A 164 11.65 0.00 20.61
C TYR A 164 10.94 1.35 20.57
N TRP A 165 9.65 1.38 20.25
CA TRP A 165 8.87 2.61 20.25
C TRP A 165 8.73 3.21 21.62
N ALA A 166 8.45 2.42 22.66
CA ALA A 166 8.41 2.89 24.03
C ALA A 166 9.75 3.53 24.48
N LYS A 167 10.88 3.01 23.98
CA LYS A 167 12.22 3.59 24.24
C LYS A 167 12.49 4.85 23.42
N LYS A 168 11.89 4.98 22.22
CA LYS A 168 12.04 6.15 21.34
C LYS A 168 11.18 7.31 21.83
N ASP A 169 9.96 7.05 22.28
CA ASP A 169 9.03 8.06 22.81
C ASP A 169 9.55 8.74 24.08
N THR A 170 10.34 8.05 24.88
CA THR A 170 11.01 8.66 26.06
C THR A 170 12.10 9.66 25.70
N LYS A 171 12.56 9.69 24.43
CA LYS A 171 13.58 10.65 23.95
C LYS A 171 13.01 11.86 23.22
N ILE A 172 11.74 11.81 22.82
CA ILE A 172 11.05 12.95 22.19
C ILE A 172 10.34 13.73 23.28
N ASN A 173 11.05 14.65 23.93
CA ASN A 173 10.44 15.69 24.76
C ASN A 173 9.69 16.66 23.85
N VAL A 174 8.49 16.29 23.41
CA VAL A 174 7.56 17.22 22.78
C VAL A 174 7.07 18.17 23.88
N LYS A 175 7.64 19.35 23.96
CA LYS A 175 7.05 20.42 24.75
C LYS A 175 5.62 20.63 24.23
N PRO A 176 4.61 20.65 25.10
CA PRO A 176 3.26 21.01 24.65
C PRO A 176 3.30 22.41 24.08
N THR A 177 2.90 22.56 22.82
CA THR A 177 2.62 23.88 22.25
C THR A 177 1.42 24.41 23.00
N THR A 178 1.65 25.32 23.93
CA THR A 178 0.58 26.17 24.49
C THR A 178 0.06 27.03 23.35
N GLN A 179 -1.10 26.68 22.81
CA GLN A 179 -1.87 27.62 22.01
C GLN A 179 -2.32 28.77 22.92
N PRO A 180 -2.11 30.02 22.52
CA PRO A 180 -2.76 31.13 23.24
C PRO A 180 -4.27 31.00 23.09
N ALA A 181 -5.00 31.13 24.19
CA ALA A 181 -6.42 31.22 24.23
C ALA A 181 -6.82 32.55 23.55
N GLU A 182 -7.64 32.48 22.50
CA GLU A 182 -8.54 33.56 22.08
C GLU A 182 -9.98 33.14 22.36
#